data_d9732f31c34871f8f02b98a570986caf
#
_entry.id   d9732f31c34871f8f02b98a570986caf
#
_cell.length_a   1.000
_cell.length_b   1.000
_cell.length_c   1.000
_cell.angle_alpha   90.00
_cell.angle_beta   90.00
_cell.angle_gamma   90.00
#
_symmetry.space_group_name_H-M   'P 1'
#
loop_
_entity.id
_entity.type
_entity.pdbx_description
1 polymer ?
#
loop_
_entity_poly.entity_id
_entity_poly.type
_entity_poly.pdbx_seq_one_letter_code
_entity_poly.pdbx_strand_id
1 'polypeptide(L)'
;RLRRFGINLSDQSANQRSAKHGSIHNDLVTVDFASASDTISYNTVALVFPVDWFDYLDRVRTPAFRGVFGDGIYSKFSSMGNGSTFTIETLIFAAACYAVGSKNFLVYGDDVIIEKELFDEYIALTRFLGFTINVDKSFHDGPFRESCGKDYFNGVDVTPVYIRSVDKRKAFLCHLVNVLGSLTYPGSSLGDLLLKFIKKNKLPFVPYQESTLSGVWIDPDEARHRGILRRRQGIDTYRAYTAKYKRRYFVDSRGYYLWFLQKNATVLFGGPWGTAHHVCNSSQTSSVPVFDHKYVRKRVCWHKPTEA
;
A
#
# COMPACT_ATOMS: atom_id res chain seq x y z
N ARG A 1 17.94 -7.00 8.02
CA ARG A 1 18.89 -6.31 8.94
C ARG A 1 18.29 -5.02 9.48
N LEU A 2 17.61 -4.19 8.68
CA LEU A 2 17.02 -2.91 9.09
C LEU A 2 16.05 -3.01 10.27
N ARG A 3 15.33 -4.12 10.41
CA ARG A 3 14.41 -4.37 11.55
C ARG A 3 15.09 -4.28 12.92
N ARG A 4 16.41 -4.52 13.00
CA ARG A 4 17.18 -4.38 14.26
C ARG A 4 17.31 -2.92 14.71
N PHE A 5 17.09 -1.98 13.78
CA PHE A 5 17.13 -0.53 13.99
C PHE A 5 15.73 0.10 13.97
N GLY A 6 14.67 -0.72 14.16
CA GLY A 6 13.29 -0.22 14.16
C GLY A 6 12.67 0.01 12.78
N ILE A 7 13.43 -0.17 11.69
CA ILE A 7 12.94 0.08 10.33
C ILE A 7 12.36 -1.20 9.72
N ASN A 8 11.05 -1.25 9.55
CA ASN A 8 10.34 -2.39 8.98
C ASN A 8 9.61 -2.04 7.68
N LEU A 9 10.26 -2.23 6.54
CA LEU A 9 9.72 -1.93 5.20
C LEU A 9 8.65 -2.93 4.71
N SER A 10 8.25 -3.89 5.53
CA SER A 10 7.21 -4.86 5.18
C SER A 10 5.89 -4.62 5.92
N ASP A 11 5.85 -3.64 6.82
CA ASP A 11 4.71 -3.41 7.70
C ASP A 11 4.53 -1.91 7.98
N GLN A 12 3.42 -1.37 7.53
CA GLN A 12 3.03 0.04 7.72
C GLN A 12 2.28 0.29 9.03
N SER A 13 1.90 -0.79 9.74
CA SER A 13 1.02 -0.68 10.90
C SER A 13 1.62 0.11 12.05
N ALA A 14 2.96 0.13 12.19
CA ALA A 14 3.64 0.93 13.20
C ALA A 14 3.41 2.42 12.96
N ASN A 15 3.65 2.90 11.74
CA ASN A 15 3.39 4.29 11.34
C ASN A 15 1.92 4.66 11.55
N GLN A 16 0.99 3.80 11.12
CA GLN A 16 -0.45 4.04 11.28
C GLN A 16 -0.86 4.16 12.76
N ARG A 17 -0.34 3.28 13.64
CA ARG A 17 -0.60 3.38 15.09
C ARG A 17 -0.02 4.64 15.72
N SER A 18 1.17 5.05 15.32
CA SER A 18 1.80 6.27 15.83
C SER A 18 1.13 7.53 15.30
N ALA A 19 0.64 7.53 14.05
CA ALA A 19 -0.22 8.60 13.54
C ALA A 19 -1.51 8.71 14.36
N LYS A 20 -2.15 7.58 14.68
CA LYS A 20 -3.31 7.56 15.59
C LYS A 20 -2.97 8.13 16.96
N HIS A 21 -1.83 7.73 17.56
CA HIS A 21 -1.37 8.25 18.85
C HIS A 21 -1.13 9.77 18.79
N GLY A 22 -0.36 10.25 17.79
CA GLY A 22 -0.07 11.66 17.61
C GLY A 22 -1.31 12.52 17.36
N SER A 23 -2.39 11.95 16.78
CA SER A 23 -3.66 12.64 16.61
C SER A 23 -4.42 12.86 17.93
N ILE A 24 -4.12 12.10 18.99
CA ILE A 24 -4.72 12.23 20.32
C ILE A 24 -3.87 13.13 21.22
N HIS A 25 -2.55 12.88 21.23
CA HIS A 25 -1.64 13.47 22.24
C HIS A 25 -0.89 14.70 21.71
N ASN A 26 -0.87 14.95 20.39
CA ASN A 26 -0.18 16.07 19.74
C ASN A 26 1.33 16.15 20.07
N ASP A 27 1.95 15.00 20.37
CA ASP A 27 3.35 14.82 20.72
C ASP A 27 4.21 14.29 19.56
N LEU A 28 3.57 13.66 18.56
CA LEU A 28 4.19 13.17 17.34
C LEU A 28 3.67 13.93 16.13
N VAL A 29 4.57 14.20 15.19
CA VAL A 29 4.26 14.82 13.91
C VAL A 29 4.39 13.81 12.78
N THR A 30 3.58 13.97 11.73
CA THR A 30 3.69 13.19 10.50
C THR A 30 4.17 14.11 9.39
N VAL A 31 5.21 13.68 8.68
CA VAL A 31 5.88 14.45 7.64
C VAL A 31 5.84 13.67 6.32
N ASP A 32 5.41 14.34 5.27
CA ASP A 32 5.43 13.88 3.88
C ASP A 32 6.32 14.82 3.05
N PHE A 33 6.96 14.30 2.01
CA PHE A 33 7.84 15.09 1.16
C PHE A 33 7.34 15.16 -0.28
N ALA A 34 7.48 16.33 -0.90
CA ALA A 34 7.09 16.53 -2.28
C ALA A 34 8.09 15.83 -3.22
N SER A 35 7.59 14.83 -3.97
CA SER A 35 8.40 14.09 -4.95
C SER A 35 9.70 13.52 -4.36
N ALA A 36 9.66 12.99 -3.14
CA ALA A 36 10.83 12.57 -2.38
C ALA A 36 11.82 11.71 -3.19
N SER A 37 11.34 10.66 -3.83
CA SER A 37 12.18 9.76 -4.65
C SER A 37 12.84 10.45 -5.84
N ASP A 38 12.22 11.48 -6.41
CA ASP A 38 12.76 12.22 -7.55
C ASP A 38 13.75 13.33 -7.15
N THR A 39 13.78 13.70 -5.87
CA THR A 39 14.66 14.72 -5.31
C THR A 39 15.91 14.15 -4.62
N ILE A 40 16.04 12.83 -4.51
CA ILE A 40 17.27 12.21 -3.99
C ILE A 40 18.43 12.55 -4.92
N SER A 41 19.26 13.53 -4.54
CA SER A 41 20.40 13.95 -5.34
C SER A 41 21.56 12.96 -5.24
N TYR A 42 22.43 12.97 -6.25
CA TYR A 42 23.67 12.21 -6.23
C TYR A 42 24.54 12.56 -5.01
N ASN A 43 24.66 13.87 -4.73
CA ASN A 43 25.46 14.40 -3.63
C ASN A 43 24.88 14.03 -2.25
N THR A 44 23.55 13.98 -2.11
CA THR A 44 22.90 13.57 -0.86
C THR A 44 23.26 12.12 -0.52
N VAL A 45 23.22 11.21 -1.50
CA VAL A 45 23.60 9.81 -1.26
C VAL A 45 25.09 9.69 -0.96
N ALA A 46 25.97 10.42 -1.67
CA ALA A 46 27.40 10.45 -1.40
C ALA A 46 27.74 10.99 0.00
N LEU A 47 26.93 11.92 0.52
CA LEU A 47 27.11 12.50 1.85
C LEU A 47 26.65 11.54 2.96
N VAL A 48 25.52 10.85 2.76
CA VAL A 48 24.87 10.07 3.82
C VAL A 48 25.40 8.63 3.90
N PHE A 49 25.82 8.06 2.77
CA PHE A 49 26.24 6.66 2.74
C PHE A 49 27.77 6.51 2.85
N PRO A 50 28.28 5.46 3.52
CA PRO A 50 29.69 5.10 3.47
C PRO A 50 30.17 4.87 2.02
N VAL A 51 31.42 5.21 1.73
CA VAL A 51 31.99 5.18 0.37
C VAL A 51 31.78 3.83 -0.31
N ASP A 52 32.03 2.71 0.37
CA ASP A 52 31.85 1.38 -0.20
C ASP A 52 30.41 1.10 -0.62
N TRP A 53 29.44 1.56 0.17
CA TRP A 53 28.02 1.44 -0.15
C TRP A 53 27.62 2.37 -1.29
N PHE A 54 28.12 3.59 -1.27
CA PHE A 54 27.89 4.55 -2.34
C PHE A 54 28.39 4.01 -3.68
N ASP A 55 29.63 3.52 -3.75
CA ASP A 55 30.20 2.94 -4.96
C ASP A 55 29.42 1.74 -5.48
N TYR A 56 28.94 0.88 -4.56
CA TYR A 56 28.09 -0.25 -4.93
C TYR A 56 26.75 0.22 -5.50
N LEU A 57 26.10 1.16 -4.85
CA LEU A 57 24.80 1.71 -5.27
C LEU A 57 24.92 2.47 -6.60
N ASP A 58 26.01 3.20 -6.81
CA ASP A 58 26.27 3.94 -8.05
C ASP A 58 26.44 3.00 -9.26
N ARG A 59 27.06 1.84 -9.05
CA ARG A 59 27.22 0.82 -10.11
C ARG A 59 25.91 0.13 -10.50
N VAL A 60 24.93 0.07 -9.61
CA VAL A 60 23.66 -0.65 -9.86
C VAL A 60 22.48 0.28 -10.18
N ARG A 61 22.63 1.60 -10.04
CA ARG A 61 21.60 2.56 -10.44
C ARG A 61 21.52 2.74 -11.96
N THR A 62 20.45 3.35 -12.43
CA THR A 62 20.31 3.79 -13.83
C THR A 62 20.81 5.23 -13.95
N PRO A 63 22.01 5.48 -14.52
CA PRO A 63 22.60 6.82 -14.54
C PRO A 63 22.06 7.72 -15.66
N ALA A 64 21.44 7.13 -16.69
CA ALA A 64 21.04 7.85 -17.89
C ALA A 64 19.68 7.41 -18.40
N PHE A 65 19.07 8.22 -19.23
CA PHE A 65 17.84 7.91 -19.92
C PHE A 65 17.97 8.15 -21.42
N ARG A 66 17.18 7.40 -22.18
CA ARG A 66 16.98 7.62 -23.61
C ARG A 66 15.50 7.84 -23.88
N GLY A 67 15.14 8.91 -24.51
CA GLY A 67 13.76 9.29 -24.73
C GLY A 67 13.47 9.88 -26.10
N VAL A 68 12.19 10.08 -26.39
CA VAL A 68 11.70 10.69 -27.64
C VAL A 68 12.20 12.13 -27.79
N PHE A 69 12.48 12.83 -26.67
CA PHE A 69 12.96 14.22 -26.64
C PHE A 69 14.47 14.35 -26.48
N GLY A 70 15.21 13.23 -26.57
CA GLY A 70 16.67 13.18 -26.45
C GLY A 70 17.16 12.24 -25.36
N ASP A 71 18.47 12.09 -25.31
CA ASP A 71 19.19 11.30 -24.32
C ASP A 71 19.77 12.23 -23.26
N GLY A 72 19.85 11.76 -22.00
CA GLY A 72 20.40 12.56 -20.91
C GLY A 72 20.90 11.73 -19.74
N ILE A 73 21.63 12.39 -18.85
CA ILE A 73 22.11 11.84 -17.59
C ILE A 73 21.20 12.37 -16.46
N TYR A 74 20.82 11.49 -15.55
CA TYR A 74 20.03 11.88 -14.38
C TYR A 74 20.91 12.62 -13.36
N SER A 75 20.47 13.80 -12.93
CA SER A 75 21.00 14.50 -11.75
C SER A 75 20.52 13.86 -10.43
N LYS A 76 19.39 13.19 -10.44
CA LYS A 76 18.91 12.39 -9.31
C LYS A 76 19.67 11.06 -9.23
N PHE A 77 19.87 10.58 -8.02
CA PHE A 77 20.61 9.34 -7.80
C PHE A 77 19.86 8.12 -8.33
N SER A 78 18.58 8.04 -8.07
CA SER A 78 17.76 6.88 -8.38
C SER A 78 16.35 7.29 -8.81
N SER A 79 15.69 6.48 -9.64
CA SER A 79 14.32 6.69 -10.08
C SER A 79 13.40 5.64 -9.48
N MET A 80 12.11 5.95 -9.33
CA MET A 80 11.10 4.94 -9.03
C MET A 80 11.16 3.82 -10.07
N GLY A 81 11.17 2.57 -9.58
CA GLY A 81 11.40 1.37 -10.42
C GLY A 81 12.78 0.75 -10.26
N ASN A 82 13.79 1.48 -9.81
CA ASN A 82 15.02 0.87 -9.31
C ASN A 82 14.74 0.17 -7.97
N GLY A 83 15.22 -1.06 -7.80
CA GLY A 83 14.93 -1.86 -6.61
C GLY A 83 15.48 -1.30 -5.29
N SER A 84 16.39 -0.33 -5.34
CA SER A 84 17.05 0.29 -4.18
C SER A 84 16.43 1.62 -3.75
N THR A 85 15.68 2.31 -4.62
CA THR A 85 15.20 3.69 -4.37
C THR A 85 14.46 3.85 -3.05
N PHE A 86 13.44 3.02 -2.81
CA PHE A 86 12.65 3.08 -1.59
C PHE A 86 13.47 2.82 -0.32
N THR A 87 14.45 1.92 -0.40
CA THR A 87 15.35 1.62 0.74
C THR A 87 16.33 2.78 1.00
N ILE A 88 16.89 3.38 -0.06
CA ILE A 88 17.78 4.54 0.03
C ILE A 88 17.05 5.71 0.67
N GLU A 89 15.85 6.02 0.18
CA GLU A 89 14.96 7.07 0.69
C GLU A 89 14.69 6.88 2.18
N THR A 90 14.22 5.69 2.58
CA THR A 90 14.00 5.35 3.99
C THR A 90 15.24 5.54 4.84
N LEU A 91 16.41 5.13 4.36
CA LEU A 91 17.67 5.25 5.13
C LEU A 91 18.12 6.70 5.27
N ILE A 92 17.94 7.54 4.25
CA ILE A 92 18.25 8.97 4.32
C ILE A 92 17.39 9.65 5.39
N PHE A 93 16.06 9.44 5.34
CA PHE A 93 15.15 10.04 6.31
C PHE A 93 15.35 9.51 7.73
N ALA A 94 15.64 8.22 7.88
CA ALA A 94 15.99 7.64 9.19
C ALA A 94 17.31 8.20 9.74
N ALA A 95 18.33 8.39 8.89
CA ALA A 95 19.58 9.01 9.29
C ALA A 95 19.37 10.47 9.71
N ALA A 96 18.51 11.22 9.02
CA ALA A 96 18.14 12.57 9.39
C ALA A 96 17.42 12.62 10.75
N CYS A 97 16.46 11.71 11.01
CA CYS A 97 15.82 11.60 12.34
C CYS A 97 16.86 11.31 13.44
N TYR A 98 17.76 10.38 13.18
CA TYR A 98 18.81 10.05 14.14
C TYR A 98 19.76 11.24 14.38
N ALA A 99 20.12 11.99 13.33
CA ALA A 99 21.03 13.12 13.42
C ALA A 99 20.46 14.29 14.27
N VAL A 100 19.16 14.51 14.25
CA VAL A 100 18.50 15.50 15.12
C VAL A 100 18.21 14.97 16.54
N GLY A 101 18.66 13.76 16.86
CA GLY A 101 18.55 13.20 18.20
C GLY A 101 17.22 12.51 18.53
N SER A 102 16.38 12.22 17.52
CA SER A 102 15.14 11.48 17.72
C SER A 102 15.40 10.08 18.25
N LYS A 103 14.60 9.65 19.21
CA LYS A 103 14.66 8.31 19.82
C LYS A 103 13.49 7.42 19.42
N ASN A 104 12.39 8.00 18.99
CA ASN A 104 11.12 7.32 18.74
C ASN A 104 10.59 7.57 17.33
N PHE A 105 11.47 7.76 16.35
CA PHE A 105 11.05 7.98 14.97
C PHE A 105 10.58 6.69 14.28
N LEU A 106 9.71 6.84 13.32
CA LEU A 106 9.30 5.81 12.38
C LEU A 106 9.43 6.33 10.95
N VAL A 107 9.97 5.50 10.06
CA VAL A 107 10.18 5.87 8.66
C VAL A 107 9.76 4.72 7.75
N TYR A 108 8.92 5.03 6.78
CA TYR A 108 8.49 4.12 5.74
C TYR A 108 8.49 4.83 4.39
N GLY A 109 9.61 4.75 3.66
CA GLY A 109 9.81 5.59 2.47
C GLY A 109 9.90 7.06 2.86
N ASP A 110 9.02 7.85 2.29
CA ASP A 110 8.82 9.28 2.55
C ASP A 110 7.86 9.60 3.70
N ASP A 111 7.14 8.59 4.20
CA ASP A 111 6.31 8.74 5.41
C ASP A 111 7.16 8.72 6.68
N VAL A 112 7.31 9.86 7.31
CA VAL A 112 8.11 10.02 8.54
C VAL A 112 7.25 10.44 9.72
N ILE A 113 7.48 9.81 10.86
CA ILE A 113 6.92 10.22 12.15
C ILE A 113 8.07 10.50 13.12
N ILE A 114 8.01 11.65 13.77
CA ILE A 114 9.05 12.12 14.68
C ILE A 114 8.40 12.89 15.84
N GLU A 115 9.14 13.07 16.95
CA GLU A 115 8.71 13.88 18.09
C GLU A 115 8.50 15.35 17.65
N LYS A 116 7.45 15.99 18.18
CA LYS A 116 7.05 17.34 17.80
C LYS A 116 8.14 18.39 18.08
N GLU A 117 8.87 18.23 19.16
CA GLU A 117 9.93 19.15 19.56
C GLU A 117 11.10 19.20 18.57
N LEU A 118 11.29 18.13 17.78
CA LEU A 118 12.39 18.01 16.82
C LEU A 118 11.97 18.38 15.39
N PHE A 119 10.72 18.77 15.18
CA PHE A 119 10.17 19.00 13.84
C PHE A 119 10.95 20.07 13.07
N ASP A 120 11.20 21.23 13.67
CA ASP A 120 11.85 22.36 12.99
C ASP A 120 13.30 22.05 12.59
N GLU A 121 14.04 21.38 13.49
CA GLU A 121 15.40 20.93 13.23
C GLU A 121 15.45 19.86 12.13
N TYR A 122 14.50 18.93 12.17
CA TYR A 122 14.36 17.90 11.15
C TYR A 122 14.07 18.49 9.77
N ILE A 123 13.15 19.47 9.67
CA ILE A 123 12.83 20.15 8.42
C ILE A 123 14.03 20.98 7.92
N ALA A 124 14.76 21.64 8.78
CA ALA A 124 15.97 22.37 8.40
C ALA A 124 17.03 21.44 7.81
N LEU A 125 17.27 20.27 8.46
CA LEU A 125 18.22 19.28 8.00
C LEU A 125 17.79 18.64 6.66
N THR A 126 16.53 18.23 6.54
CA THR A 126 16.04 17.62 5.29
C THR A 126 16.04 18.60 4.12
N ARG A 127 15.76 19.88 4.38
CA ARG A 127 15.92 20.94 3.38
C ARG A 127 17.38 21.12 2.94
N PHE A 128 18.32 21.07 3.87
CA PHE A 128 19.75 21.08 3.54
C PHE A 128 20.14 19.90 2.66
N LEU A 129 19.55 18.71 2.87
CA LEU A 129 19.74 17.51 2.06
C LEU A 129 19.03 17.59 0.69
N GLY A 130 18.29 18.65 0.40
CA GLY A 130 17.64 18.90 -0.89
C GLY A 130 16.19 18.45 -0.99
N PHE A 131 15.54 18.10 0.13
CA PHE A 131 14.15 17.70 0.16
C PHE A 131 13.23 18.89 0.46
N THR A 132 12.02 18.82 -0.11
CA THR A 132 10.98 19.83 0.13
C THR A 132 9.82 19.17 0.85
N ILE A 133 9.42 19.74 2.00
CA ILE A 133 8.25 19.27 2.75
C ILE A 133 6.98 19.51 1.93
N ASN A 134 6.08 18.55 1.95
CA ASN A 134 4.72 18.70 1.46
C ASN A 134 3.85 19.25 2.60
N VAL A 135 3.65 20.57 2.61
CA VAL A 135 2.94 21.26 3.69
C VAL A 135 1.49 20.80 3.82
N ASP A 136 0.85 20.47 2.71
CA ASP A 136 -0.56 20.03 2.69
C ASP A 136 -0.76 18.63 3.27
N LYS A 137 0.32 17.85 3.35
CA LYS A 137 0.31 16.47 3.87
C LYS A 137 1.18 16.25 5.09
N SER A 138 1.75 17.32 5.64
CA SER A 138 2.55 17.26 6.86
C SER A 138 1.78 17.90 8.00
N PHE A 139 1.60 17.15 9.08
CA PHE A 139 0.75 17.57 10.19
C PHE A 139 1.57 17.58 11.48
N HIS A 140 1.92 18.78 11.94
CA HIS A 140 2.75 19.01 13.13
C HIS A 140 1.97 19.56 14.30
N ASP A 141 0.74 20.03 14.08
CA ASP A 141 -0.12 20.58 15.14
C ASP A 141 -1.59 20.19 14.93
N GLY A 142 -2.39 20.27 16.03
CA GLY A 142 -3.79 19.91 16.00
C GLY A 142 -4.06 18.41 16.06
N PRO A 143 -5.33 18.01 15.96
CA PRO A 143 -5.80 16.63 16.21
C PRO A 143 -5.74 15.72 14.98
N PHE A 144 -5.25 16.18 13.84
CA PHE A 144 -5.20 15.39 12.61
C PHE A 144 -3.79 14.86 12.34
N ARG A 145 -3.70 13.60 11.91
CA ARG A 145 -2.45 12.97 11.44
C ARG A 145 -2.75 12.02 10.27
N GLU A 146 -1.86 12.03 9.28
CA GLU A 146 -1.85 11.06 8.18
C GLU A 146 -0.52 10.33 8.14
N SER A 147 -0.52 9.01 7.94
CA SER A 147 0.68 8.25 7.57
C SER A 147 0.32 6.91 6.94
N CYS A 148 1.08 6.53 5.93
CA CYS A 148 0.93 5.24 5.24
C CYS A 148 -0.52 4.98 4.77
N GLY A 149 -1.18 6.02 4.25
CA GLY A 149 -2.53 5.96 3.70
C GLY A 149 -3.64 5.76 4.72
N LYS A 150 -3.41 6.16 5.98
CA LYS A 150 -4.38 6.20 7.06
C LYS A 150 -4.46 7.59 7.67
N ASP A 151 -5.69 8.10 7.78
CA ASP A 151 -6.01 9.41 8.33
C ASP A 151 -6.69 9.26 9.68
N TYR A 152 -6.20 9.99 10.67
CA TYR A 152 -6.74 9.98 12.02
C TYR A 152 -7.08 11.38 12.50
N PHE A 153 -8.25 11.51 13.12
CA PHE A 153 -8.69 12.73 13.81
C PHE A 153 -9.12 12.40 15.23
N ASN A 154 -8.45 12.93 16.24
CA ASN A 154 -8.67 12.60 17.67
C ASN A 154 -8.72 11.07 17.91
N GLY A 155 -7.83 10.29 17.28
CA GLY A 155 -7.78 8.85 17.41
C GLY A 155 -8.82 8.06 16.62
N VAL A 156 -9.73 8.74 15.92
CA VAL A 156 -10.73 8.11 15.05
C VAL A 156 -10.16 7.97 13.63
N ASP A 157 -10.27 6.78 13.04
CA ASP A 157 -9.91 6.56 11.63
C ASP A 157 -10.92 7.30 10.74
N VAL A 158 -10.48 8.33 10.07
CA VAL A 158 -11.26 9.16 9.13
C VAL A 158 -10.80 9.00 7.69
N THR A 159 -10.05 7.93 7.40
CA THR A 159 -9.50 7.65 6.07
C THR A 159 -10.60 7.70 5.01
N PRO A 160 -10.46 8.53 3.97
CA PRO A 160 -11.46 8.66 2.92
C PRO A 160 -11.64 7.36 2.13
N VAL A 161 -12.88 7.07 1.81
CA VAL A 161 -13.22 5.94 0.94
C VAL A 161 -13.35 6.42 -0.49
N TYR A 162 -12.43 5.99 -1.36
CA TYR A 162 -12.44 6.34 -2.77
C TYR A 162 -13.09 5.26 -3.63
N ILE A 163 -14.20 5.60 -4.27
CA ILE A 163 -14.85 4.76 -5.27
C ILE A 163 -14.38 5.22 -6.66
N ARG A 164 -13.30 4.59 -7.17
CA ARG A 164 -12.68 5.01 -8.44
C ARG A 164 -13.48 4.62 -9.69
N SER A 165 -14.32 3.59 -9.60
CA SER A 165 -15.18 3.14 -10.71
C SER A 165 -16.40 2.43 -10.16
N VAL A 166 -17.53 2.50 -10.88
CA VAL A 166 -18.75 1.78 -10.55
C VAL A 166 -18.92 0.64 -11.54
N ASP A 167 -18.87 -0.60 -11.04
CA ASP A 167 -19.12 -1.80 -11.82
C ASP A 167 -20.44 -2.44 -11.33
N LYS A 168 -21.32 -2.81 -12.28
CA LYS A 168 -22.61 -3.46 -11.95
C LYS A 168 -22.48 -4.93 -11.59
N ARG A 169 -21.27 -5.52 -11.68
CA ARG A 169 -21.05 -6.91 -11.30
C ARG A 169 -21.26 -7.13 -9.79
N LYS A 170 -21.93 -8.21 -9.43
CA LYS A 170 -22.31 -8.49 -8.03
C LYS A 170 -21.11 -8.55 -7.07
N ALA A 171 -19.95 -9.03 -7.52
CA ALA A 171 -18.74 -9.04 -6.71
C ALA A 171 -18.28 -7.61 -6.34
N PHE A 172 -18.33 -6.68 -7.31
CA PHE A 172 -18.03 -5.27 -7.02
C PHE A 172 -19.08 -4.63 -6.10
N LEU A 173 -20.35 -4.98 -6.26
CA LEU A 173 -21.41 -4.51 -5.36
C LEU A 173 -21.19 -4.98 -3.91
N CYS A 174 -20.66 -6.21 -3.70
CA CYS A 174 -20.25 -6.68 -2.38
C CYS A 174 -19.12 -5.83 -1.79
N HIS A 175 -18.10 -5.53 -2.61
CA HIS A 175 -17.00 -4.64 -2.20
C HIS A 175 -17.51 -3.26 -1.78
N LEU A 176 -18.36 -2.65 -2.60
CA LEU A 176 -18.96 -1.35 -2.31
C LEU A 176 -19.73 -1.36 -0.99
N VAL A 177 -20.53 -2.40 -0.76
CA VAL A 177 -21.31 -2.54 0.49
C VAL A 177 -20.37 -2.70 1.69
N ASN A 178 -19.31 -3.49 1.59
CA ASN A 178 -18.35 -3.67 2.68
C ASN A 178 -17.63 -2.37 3.04
N VAL A 179 -17.22 -1.63 2.02
CA VAL A 179 -16.54 -0.34 2.19
C VAL A 179 -17.47 0.71 2.78
N LEU A 180 -18.68 0.87 2.24
CA LEU A 180 -19.66 1.83 2.80
C LEU A 180 -20.18 1.38 4.16
N GLY A 181 -20.24 0.05 4.39
CA GLY A 181 -20.66 -0.52 5.66
C GLY A 181 -19.75 -0.15 6.83
N SER A 182 -18.45 0.03 6.57
CA SER A 182 -17.51 0.49 7.60
C SER A 182 -17.78 1.94 8.08
N LEU A 183 -18.52 2.72 7.31
CA LEU A 183 -18.93 4.09 7.64
C LEU A 183 -20.27 4.15 8.35
N THR A 184 -20.92 3.00 8.63
CA THR A 184 -22.24 2.94 9.24
C THR A 184 -22.16 2.55 10.71
N TYR A 185 -23.16 3.00 11.47
CA TYR A 185 -23.43 2.55 12.83
C TYR A 185 -24.87 2.00 12.91
N PRO A 186 -25.20 1.18 13.93
CA PRO A 186 -26.55 0.65 14.09
C PRO A 186 -27.61 1.77 14.13
N GLY A 187 -28.65 1.63 13.29
CA GLY A 187 -29.71 2.65 13.17
C GLY A 187 -29.42 3.82 12.25
N SER A 188 -28.27 3.82 11.54
CA SER A 188 -28.00 4.85 10.55
C SER A 188 -28.86 4.66 9.29
N SER A 189 -29.31 5.77 8.69
CA SER A 189 -30.08 5.75 7.42
C SER A 189 -29.30 5.08 6.28
N LEU A 190 -27.97 5.24 6.26
CA LEU A 190 -27.08 4.56 5.31
C LEU A 190 -27.09 3.05 5.54
N GLY A 191 -27.04 2.58 6.79
CA GLY A 191 -27.11 1.16 7.13
C GLY A 191 -28.39 0.51 6.62
N ASP A 192 -29.54 1.15 6.82
CA ASP A 192 -30.83 0.68 6.32
C ASP A 192 -30.88 0.63 4.78
N LEU A 193 -30.31 1.62 4.13
CA LEU A 193 -30.21 1.68 2.68
C LEU A 193 -29.33 0.54 2.12
N LEU A 194 -28.20 0.26 2.76
CA LEU A 194 -27.34 -0.86 2.41
C LEU A 194 -28.02 -2.20 2.60
N LEU A 195 -28.77 -2.39 3.67
CA LEU A 195 -29.56 -3.63 3.90
C LEU A 195 -30.61 -3.83 2.80
N LYS A 196 -31.35 -2.79 2.41
CA LYS A 196 -32.29 -2.84 1.28
C LYS A 196 -31.57 -3.19 -0.03
N PHE A 197 -30.40 -2.59 -0.27
CA PHE A 197 -29.59 -2.83 -1.44
C PHE A 197 -29.08 -4.28 -1.52
N ILE A 198 -28.59 -4.83 -0.40
CA ILE A 198 -28.14 -6.23 -0.27
C ILE A 198 -29.28 -7.18 -0.64
N LYS A 199 -30.47 -6.97 -0.08
CA LYS A 199 -31.67 -7.78 -0.35
C LYS A 199 -32.08 -7.71 -1.82
N LYS A 200 -32.17 -6.49 -2.40
CA LYS A 200 -32.55 -6.26 -3.80
C LYS A 200 -31.60 -6.98 -4.77
N ASN A 201 -30.30 -6.93 -4.52
CA ASN A 201 -29.30 -7.52 -5.41
C ASN A 201 -28.97 -8.98 -5.08
N LYS A 202 -29.58 -9.56 -4.03
CA LYS A 202 -29.34 -10.93 -3.55
C LYS A 202 -27.84 -11.22 -3.35
N LEU A 203 -27.14 -10.31 -2.65
CA LEU A 203 -25.71 -10.43 -2.40
C LEU A 203 -25.46 -11.50 -1.33
N PRO A 204 -24.44 -12.38 -1.48
CA PRO A 204 -24.11 -13.41 -0.49
C PRO A 204 -23.41 -12.78 0.71
N PHE A 205 -23.60 -13.37 1.89
CA PHE A 205 -22.84 -13.03 3.08
C PHE A 205 -21.69 -13.98 3.28
N VAL A 206 -20.54 -13.47 3.72
CA VAL A 206 -19.29 -14.21 3.91
C VAL A 206 -18.57 -13.79 5.20
N PRO A 207 -17.68 -14.63 5.74
CA PRO A 207 -16.82 -14.26 6.87
C PRO A 207 -15.88 -13.10 6.55
N TYR A 208 -15.43 -12.38 7.58
CA TYR A 208 -14.46 -11.26 7.47
C TYR A 208 -13.12 -11.65 6.84
N GLN A 209 -12.72 -12.94 6.90
CA GLN A 209 -11.46 -13.43 6.28
C GLN A 209 -11.56 -13.57 4.76
N GLU A 210 -12.76 -13.51 4.20
CA GLU A 210 -12.94 -13.55 2.76
C GLU A 210 -12.65 -12.19 2.12
N SER A 211 -12.25 -12.22 0.84
CA SER A 211 -12.11 -11.00 0.06
C SER A 211 -13.42 -10.21 0.05
N THR A 212 -13.33 -8.88 0.13
CA THR A 212 -14.47 -7.96 -0.02
C THR A 212 -15.29 -8.19 -1.29
N LEU A 213 -14.68 -8.79 -2.30
CA LEU A 213 -15.31 -9.13 -3.58
C LEU A 213 -16.09 -10.47 -3.52
N SER A 214 -15.84 -11.28 -2.51
CA SER A 214 -16.44 -12.61 -2.38
C SER A 214 -17.87 -12.58 -1.83
N GLY A 215 -18.22 -11.55 -1.08
CA GLY A 215 -19.53 -11.35 -0.48
C GLY A 215 -19.54 -10.18 0.49
N VAL A 216 -20.69 -9.95 1.10
CA VAL A 216 -20.85 -8.96 2.17
C VAL A 216 -20.38 -9.57 3.48
N TRP A 217 -19.53 -8.89 4.18
CA TRP A 217 -19.01 -9.32 5.47
C TRP A 217 -20.09 -9.32 6.53
N ILE A 218 -20.11 -10.36 7.34
CA ILE A 218 -21.06 -10.52 8.44
C ILE A 218 -20.37 -11.16 9.65
N ASP A 219 -20.81 -10.77 10.82
CA ASP A 219 -20.37 -11.38 12.07
C ASP A 219 -20.84 -12.86 12.15
N PRO A 220 -20.02 -13.79 12.71
CA PRO A 220 -20.35 -15.20 12.81
C PRO A 220 -21.64 -15.48 13.59
N ASP A 221 -21.86 -14.77 14.67
CA ASP A 221 -23.03 -15.00 15.51
C ASP A 221 -24.29 -14.45 14.83
N GLU A 222 -24.19 -13.32 14.18
CA GLU A 222 -25.26 -12.78 13.36
C GLU A 222 -25.58 -13.69 12.15
N ALA A 223 -24.56 -14.27 11.51
CA ALA A 223 -24.74 -15.21 10.42
C ALA A 223 -25.49 -16.48 10.84
N ARG A 224 -25.23 -16.98 12.06
CA ARG A 224 -25.98 -18.11 12.65
C ARG A 224 -27.42 -17.70 12.96
N HIS A 225 -27.58 -16.57 13.62
CA HIS A 225 -28.91 -16.06 14.00
C HIS A 225 -29.81 -15.81 12.79
N ARG A 226 -29.25 -15.34 11.68
CA ARG A 226 -29.96 -15.12 10.41
C ARG A 226 -30.14 -16.39 9.57
N GLY A 227 -29.65 -17.55 10.00
CA GLY A 227 -29.74 -18.80 9.24
C GLY A 227 -29.00 -18.80 7.90
N ILE A 228 -27.98 -17.95 7.76
CA ILE A 228 -27.17 -17.82 6.54
C ILE A 228 -26.26 -19.02 6.36
N LEU A 229 -25.79 -19.60 7.46
CA LEU A 229 -24.95 -20.78 7.47
C LEU A 229 -25.77 -22.03 7.22
N ARG A 230 -25.30 -22.89 6.32
CA ARG A 230 -25.90 -24.19 6.08
C ARG A 230 -24.98 -25.29 6.62
N ARG A 231 -25.49 -26.06 7.59
CA ARG A 231 -24.77 -27.20 8.13
C ARG A 231 -24.88 -28.40 7.22
N ARG A 232 -23.72 -28.94 6.80
CA ARG A 232 -23.62 -30.19 6.04
C ARG A 232 -22.58 -31.08 6.72
N GLN A 233 -22.96 -32.31 7.08
CA GLN A 233 -22.07 -33.26 7.74
C GLN A 233 -21.32 -32.67 8.94
N GLY A 234 -22.04 -31.90 9.78
CA GLY A 234 -21.44 -31.26 10.96
C GLY A 234 -20.62 -29.98 10.68
N ILE A 235 -20.43 -29.62 9.42
CA ILE A 235 -19.61 -28.46 9.03
C ILE A 235 -20.52 -27.32 8.51
N ASP A 236 -20.35 -26.13 9.05
CA ASP A 236 -21.04 -24.95 8.57
C ASP A 236 -20.46 -24.52 7.22
N THR A 237 -21.32 -24.21 6.27
CA THR A 237 -20.95 -23.78 4.91
C THR A 237 -21.66 -22.50 4.51
N TYR A 238 -21.00 -21.67 3.71
CA TYR A 238 -21.53 -20.43 3.16
C TYR A 238 -21.33 -20.35 1.64
N ARG A 239 -21.99 -19.40 1.00
CA ARG A 239 -21.80 -19.13 -0.43
C ARG A 239 -20.92 -17.90 -0.61
N ALA A 240 -19.97 -17.96 -1.52
CA ALA A 240 -19.07 -16.85 -1.86
C ALA A 240 -18.88 -16.74 -3.36
N TYR A 241 -18.58 -15.54 -3.85
CA TYR A 241 -18.04 -15.37 -5.18
C TYR A 241 -16.55 -15.73 -5.20
N THR A 242 -16.11 -16.38 -6.26
CA THR A 242 -14.69 -16.59 -6.52
C THR A 242 -14.21 -15.62 -7.59
N ALA A 243 -13.14 -14.90 -7.29
CA ALA A 243 -12.45 -14.10 -8.30
C ALA A 243 -11.50 -15.00 -9.10
N LYS A 244 -11.70 -15.09 -10.41
CA LYS A 244 -10.71 -15.66 -11.33
C LYS A 244 -9.99 -14.51 -12.01
N TYR A 245 -8.68 -14.42 -11.81
CA TYR A 245 -7.85 -13.48 -12.53
C TYR A 245 -7.49 -14.07 -13.90
N LYS A 246 -8.06 -13.54 -14.99
CA LYS A 246 -7.54 -13.75 -16.33
C LYS A 246 -6.52 -12.66 -16.62
N ARG A 247 -5.25 -13.03 -16.73
CA ARG A 247 -4.25 -12.13 -17.31
C ARG A 247 -4.57 -12.01 -18.81
N ARG A 248 -5.06 -10.86 -19.23
CA ARG A 248 -5.09 -10.52 -20.66
C ARG A 248 -3.75 -9.87 -20.99
N TYR A 249 -2.96 -10.55 -21.77
CA TYR A 249 -1.75 -9.99 -22.36
C TYR A 249 -2.19 -9.22 -23.60
N PHE A 250 -2.04 -7.92 -23.60
CA PHE A 250 -2.03 -7.14 -24.84
C PHE A 250 -0.62 -7.23 -25.40
N VAL A 251 -0.44 -8.09 -26.38
CA VAL A 251 0.85 -8.24 -27.05
C VAL A 251 0.82 -7.27 -28.21
N ASP A 252 1.39 -6.07 -28.03
CA ASP A 252 1.90 -5.33 -29.17
C ASP A 252 3.20 -5.99 -29.66
N SER A 253 3.70 -5.61 -30.81
CA SER A 253 4.92 -6.20 -31.39
C SER A 253 6.15 -6.07 -30.48
N ARG A 254 6.21 -5.03 -29.62
CA ARG A 254 7.28 -4.80 -28.63
C ARG A 254 7.10 -5.72 -27.42
N GLY A 255 5.87 -5.88 -26.92
CA GLY A 255 5.57 -6.77 -25.80
C GLY A 255 5.81 -8.24 -26.17
N TYR A 256 5.56 -8.64 -27.42
CA TYR A 256 5.92 -9.97 -27.93
C TYR A 256 7.43 -10.18 -27.95
N TYR A 257 8.19 -9.18 -28.42
CA TYR A 257 9.65 -9.24 -28.49
C TYR A 257 10.27 -9.33 -27.10
N LEU A 258 9.78 -8.55 -26.16
CA LEU A 258 10.21 -8.61 -24.77
C LEU A 258 9.86 -9.94 -24.09
N TRP A 259 8.67 -10.47 -24.34
CA TRP A 259 8.28 -11.80 -23.85
C TRP A 259 9.15 -12.92 -24.46
N PHE A 260 9.46 -12.81 -25.77
CA PHE A 260 10.32 -13.76 -26.47
C PHE A 260 11.76 -13.73 -25.92
N LEU A 261 12.32 -12.53 -25.74
CA LEU A 261 13.63 -12.35 -25.12
C LEU A 261 13.66 -12.89 -23.69
N GLN A 262 12.60 -12.67 -22.94
CA GLN A 262 12.46 -13.16 -21.58
C GLN A 262 12.40 -14.69 -21.49
N LYS A 263 11.64 -15.35 -22.35
CA LYS A 263 11.58 -16.81 -22.40
C LYS A 263 12.93 -17.43 -22.77
N ASN A 264 13.72 -16.76 -23.59
CA ASN A 264 15.03 -17.22 -24.04
C ASN A 264 16.19 -16.71 -23.16
N ALA A 265 16.01 -15.66 -22.37
CA ALA A 265 17.02 -15.16 -21.43
C ALA A 265 17.38 -16.17 -20.34
N THR A 266 16.44 -17.00 -19.90
CA THR A 266 16.71 -18.12 -18.98
C THR A 266 17.66 -19.16 -19.58
N VAL A 267 17.66 -19.29 -20.89
CA VAL A 267 18.57 -20.21 -21.62
C VAL A 267 19.95 -19.56 -21.85
N LEU A 268 19.97 -18.23 -22.05
CA LEU A 268 21.21 -17.51 -22.40
C LEU A 268 22.01 -17.04 -21.17
N PHE A 269 21.40 -16.80 -20.03
CA PHE A 269 22.06 -16.20 -18.87
C PHE A 269 22.06 -17.04 -17.59
N GLY A 270 21.57 -18.27 -17.64
CA GLY A 270 21.80 -19.33 -16.64
C GLY A 270 21.47 -19.01 -15.18
N GLY A 271 20.63 -18.01 -14.88
CA GLY A 271 20.32 -17.57 -13.53
C GLY A 271 18.83 -17.51 -13.21
N PRO A 272 18.41 -17.92 -11.99
CA PRO A 272 17.01 -17.91 -11.57
C PRO A 272 16.48 -16.50 -11.21
N TRP A 273 17.22 -15.46 -11.47
CA TRP A 273 16.85 -14.08 -11.14
C TRP A 273 16.09 -13.45 -12.29
N GLY A 274 14.79 -13.69 -12.25
CA GLY A 274 13.87 -13.13 -13.20
C GLY A 274 13.82 -11.62 -13.17
N THR A 275 14.64 -10.98 -13.99
CA THR A 275 14.33 -9.70 -14.62
C THR A 275 12.98 -9.74 -15.33
N ALA A 276 12.43 -10.92 -15.46
CA ALA A 276 11.15 -11.30 -15.98
C ALA A 276 9.97 -10.56 -15.37
N HIS A 277 9.91 -10.39 -14.06
CA HIS A 277 8.81 -9.70 -13.41
C HIS A 277 8.79 -8.19 -13.69
N HIS A 278 9.95 -7.55 -13.81
CA HIS A 278 10.04 -6.12 -14.11
C HIS A 278 9.69 -5.79 -15.57
N VAL A 279 10.11 -6.62 -16.50
CA VAL A 279 9.80 -6.41 -17.92
C VAL A 279 8.33 -6.64 -18.23
N CYS A 280 7.67 -7.59 -17.57
CA CYS A 280 6.24 -7.81 -17.72
C CYS A 280 5.37 -6.71 -17.06
N ASN A 281 5.87 -6.00 -16.06
CA ASN A 281 5.14 -4.89 -15.44
C ASN A 281 5.25 -3.58 -16.23
N SER A 282 6.28 -3.41 -17.06
CA SER A 282 6.45 -2.23 -17.91
C SER A 282 5.68 -2.30 -19.24
N SER A 283 5.32 -3.48 -19.70
CA SER A 283 4.41 -3.66 -20.83
C SER A 283 2.98 -3.72 -20.31
N GLN A 284 2.18 -2.70 -20.51
CA GLN A 284 0.73 -2.53 -20.27
C GLN A 284 -0.10 -3.82 -20.10
N THR A 285 0.27 -4.68 -19.16
CA THR A 285 -0.52 -5.83 -18.77
C THR A 285 -1.52 -5.41 -17.71
N SER A 286 -2.66 -4.87 -18.15
CA SER A 286 -3.79 -4.71 -17.26
C SER A 286 -4.34 -6.10 -16.94
N SER A 287 -4.03 -6.64 -15.75
CA SER A 287 -4.75 -7.77 -15.22
C SER A 287 -6.14 -7.30 -14.82
N VAL A 288 -7.12 -7.52 -15.68
CA VAL A 288 -8.53 -7.29 -15.34
C VAL A 288 -9.00 -8.52 -14.56
N PRO A 289 -9.41 -8.41 -13.29
CA PRO A 289 -10.01 -9.52 -12.58
C PRO A 289 -11.30 -9.90 -13.29
N VAL A 290 -11.36 -11.11 -13.84
CA VAL A 290 -12.61 -11.68 -14.36
C VAL A 290 -13.26 -12.44 -13.23
N PHE A 291 -14.33 -11.89 -12.70
CA PHE A 291 -15.14 -12.55 -11.68
C PHE A 291 -16.00 -13.63 -12.34
N ASP A 292 -15.76 -14.89 -11.98
CA ASP A 292 -16.68 -15.96 -12.33
C ASP A 292 -17.88 -15.85 -11.38
N HIS A 293 -19.07 -15.63 -11.92
CA HIS A 293 -20.32 -15.52 -11.15
C HIS A 293 -20.78 -16.85 -10.54
N LYS A 294 -19.96 -17.91 -10.58
CA LYS A 294 -20.27 -19.19 -9.94
C LYS A 294 -20.14 -19.07 -8.43
N TYR A 295 -21.25 -19.32 -7.74
CA TYR A 295 -21.22 -19.53 -6.31
C TYR A 295 -20.45 -20.81 -5.97
N VAL A 296 -19.37 -20.67 -5.25
CA VAL A 296 -18.64 -21.78 -4.68
C VAL A 296 -19.06 -21.91 -3.22
N ARG A 297 -19.38 -23.13 -2.79
CA ARG A 297 -19.58 -23.41 -1.37
C ARG A 297 -18.21 -23.64 -0.73
N LYS A 298 -17.91 -22.86 0.29
CA LYS A 298 -16.68 -22.98 1.08
C LYS A 298 -17.01 -23.52 2.48
N ARG A 299 -16.07 -24.26 3.07
CA ARG A 299 -16.11 -24.64 4.47
C ARG A 299 -15.76 -23.44 5.34
N VAL A 300 -16.41 -23.33 6.50
CA VAL A 300 -16.18 -22.23 7.39
C VAL A 300 -15.05 -22.55 8.35
N CYS A 301 -14.00 -21.72 8.33
CA CYS A 301 -13.15 -21.50 9.49
C CYS A 301 -13.42 -20.06 9.96
N TRP A 302 -14.32 -19.91 10.92
CA TRP A 302 -14.56 -18.64 11.55
C TRP A 302 -13.50 -18.42 12.62
N HIS A 303 -12.46 -17.70 12.33
CA HIS A 303 -11.62 -17.13 13.37
C HIS A 303 -12.14 -15.72 13.67
N LYS A 304 -12.31 -15.37 14.94
CA LYS A 304 -12.53 -13.98 15.31
C LYS A 304 -11.36 -13.16 14.77
N PRO A 305 -11.59 -11.93 14.24
CA PRO A 305 -10.49 -11.01 14.00
C PRO A 305 -9.74 -10.88 15.31
N THR A 306 -8.45 -11.15 15.32
CA THR A 306 -7.58 -10.70 16.41
C THR A 306 -7.70 -9.19 16.40
N GLU A 307 -8.18 -8.62 17.48
CA GLU A 307 -8.15 -7.18 17.71
C GLU A 307 -6.71 -6.71 17.49
N ALA A 308 -6.49 -5.97 16.39
CA ALA A 308 -5.22 -5.37 16.02
C ALA A 308 -5.16 -3.94 16.54
#